data_3d12fafd537721bbafb025ec1b7e1330
#
_entry.id   3d12fafd537721bbafb025ec1b7e1330
#
_cell.length_a   1.000
_cell.length_b   1.000
_cell.length_c   1.000
_cell.angle_alpha   90.00
_cell.angle_beta   90.00
_cell.angle_gamma   90.00
#
_symmetry.space_group_name_H-M   'P 1'
#
loop_
_entity.id
_entity.type
_entity.pdbx_description
1 polymer ?
#
loop_
_entity_poly.entity_id
_entity_poly.type
_entity_poly.pdbx_seq_one_letter_code
_entity_poly.pdbx_strand_id
1 'polypeptide(L)' 'MLFRSCYDFDNCFDDGVLKPAVRDFIAGIAYPIVYVERSVSGNGLHVFVEAKKQRGFRREGVEFYTWGRFIKTPLIPFIL' A
#
# COMPACT_ATOMS: atom_id res chain seq x y z
N MET A 1 10.72 11.48 14.74
CA MET A 1 9.36 10.96 14.70
C MET A 1 9.09 10.32 13.36
N LEU A 2 8.55 9.11 13.39
CA LEU A 2 8.16 8.42 12.16
C LEU A 2 6.74 8.80 11.78
N PHE A 3 6.51 9.05 10.51
CA PHE A 3 5.19 9.31 9.97
C PHE A 3 4.66 8.06 9.33
N ARG A 4 3.35 7.87 9.45
CA ARG A 4 2.68 6.78 8.79
C ARG A 4 2.55 7.11 7.30
N SER A 5 3.02 6.21 6.48
CA SER A 5 3.04 6.36 5.03
C SER A 5 2.31 5.19 4.41
N CYS A 6 1.88 5.36 3.17
CA CYS A 6 1.09 4.35 2.50
C CYS A 6 1.53 4.16 1.06
N TYR A 7 1.66 2.88 0.68
CA TYR A 7 1.71 2.47 -0.72
C TYR A 7 0.30 2.06 -1.13
N ASP A 8 -0.24 2.74 -2.13
CA ASP A 8 -1.58 2.49 -2.65
C ASP A 8 -1.44 1.83 -4.02
N PHE A 9 -1.79 0.55 -4.08
CA PHE A 9 -1.74 -0.23 -5.31
C PHE A 9 -3.12 -0.32 -5.93
N ASP A 10 -3.21 0.02 -7.21
CA ASP A 10 -4.44 -0.11 -7.98
C ASP A 10 -4.37 -1.35 -8.86
N ASN A 11 -5.52 -2.02 -9.03
CA ASN A 11 -5.66 -3.15 -9.95
C ASN A 11 -4.56 -4.19 -9.75
N CYS A 12 -4.34 -4.55 -8.49
CA CYS A 12 -3.22 -5.42 -8.12
C CYS A 12 -3.60 -6.88 -7.92
N PHE A 13 -4.85 -7.25 -8.15
CA PHE A 13 -5.30 -8.63 -8.08
C PHE A 13 -5.65 -9.16 -9.45
N ASP A 14 -5.31 -10.41 -9.70
CA ASP A 14 -5.65 -11.11 -10.90
C ASP A 14 -6.41 -12.37 -10.47
N ASP A 15 -7.69 -12.41 -10.81
CA ASP A 15 -8.58 -13.51 -10.45
C ASP A 15 -8.56 -13.79 -8.93
N GLY A 16 -8.56 -12.72 -8.15
CA GLY A 16 -8.54 -12.80 -6.69
C GLY A 16 -7.18 -13.05 -6.06
N VAL A 17 -6.13 -13.19 -6.86
CA VAL A 17 -4.79 -13.47 -6.40
C VAL A 17 -3.90 -12.23 -6.63
N LEU A 18 -3.10 -11.88 -5.62
CA LEU A 18 -2.19 -10.75 -5.72
C LEU A 18 -1.17 -11.00 -6.83
N LYS A 19 -1.05 -10.03 -7.74
CA LYS A 19 -0.12 -10.16 -8.87
C LYS A 19 1.32 -10.33 -8.38
N PRO A 20 2.11 -11.21 -8.99
CA PRO A 20 3.48 -11.46 -8.56
C PRO A 20 4.36 -10.21 -8.53
N ALA A 21 4.20 -9.31 -9.50
CA ALA A 21 4.99 -8.07 -9.54
C ALA A 21 4.69 -7.18 -8.33
N VAL A 22 3.43 -7.14 -7.87
CA VAL A 22 3.05 -6.38 -6.69
C VAL A 22 3.62 -7.04 -5.44
N ARG A 23 3.53 -8.34 -5.34
CA ARG A 23 4.10 -9.09 -4.22
C ARG A 23 5.61 -8.86 -4.13
N ASP A 24 6.31 -8.88 -5.25
CA ASP A 24 7.76 -8.63 -5.30
C ASP A 24 8.10 -7.21 -4.86
N PHE A 25 7.30 -6.24 -5.31
CA PHE A 25 7.48 -4.85 -4.89
C PHE A 25 7.36 -4.73 -3.36
N ILE A 26 6.32 -5.34 -2.79
CA ILE A 26 6.08 -5.29 -1.35
C ILE A 26 7.22 -5.93 -0.58
N ALA A 27 7.73 -7.05 -1.07
CA ALA A 27 8.86 -7.74 -0.45
C ALA A 27 10.12 -6.88 -0.44
N GLY A 28 10.26 -5.93 -1.38
CA GLY A 28 11.40 -5.02 -1.45
C GLY A 28 11.24 -3.74 -0.64
N ILE A 29 10.09 -3.53 0.02
CA ILE A 29 9.88 -2.33 0.83
C ILE A 29 10.82 -2.37 2.04
N ALA A 30 11.62 -1.30 2.20
CA ALA A 30 12.61 -1.23 3.26
C ALA A 30 12.05 -0.82 4.61
N TYR A 31 10.83 -0.29 4.63
CA TYR A 31 10.22 0.21 5.86
C TYR A 31 9.41 -0.88 6.55
N PRO A 32 9.31 -0.85 7.89
CA PRO A 32 8.44 -1.78 8.60
C PRO A 32 6.98 -1.63 8.16
N ILE A 33 6.36 -2.72 7.79
CA ILE A 33 4.95 -2.74 7.42
C ILE A 33 4.11 -2.79 8.68
N VAL A 34 3.21 -1.83 8.83
CA VAL A 34 2.36 -1.68 10.00
C VAL A 34 1.04 -2.42 9.80
N TYR A 35 0.45 -2.27 8.61
CA TYR A 35 -0.88 -2.77 8.36
C TYR A 35 -1.09 -2.87 6.85
N VAL A 36 -1.79 -3.91 6.45
CA VAL A 36 -2.13 -4.13 5.03
C VAL A 36 -3.62 -4.38 4.93
N GLU A 37 -4.26 -3.73 4.00
CA GLU A 37 -5.69 -3.91 3.78
C GLU A 37 -6.02 -3.91 2.29
N ARG A 38 -7.12 -4.56 1.94
CA ARG A 38 -7.68 -4.51 0.61
C ARG A 38 -8.47 -3.20 0.47
N SER A 39 -8.44 -2.58 -0.70
CA SER A 39 -9.20 -1.35 -0.93
C SER A 39 -10.71 -1.60 -0.93
N VAL A 40 -11.49 -0.52 -0.84
CA VAL A 40 -12.95 -0.60 -0.83
C VAL A 40 -13.49 -1.30 -2.07
N SER A 41 -12.88 -1.06 -3.23
CA SER A 41 -13.29 -1.69 -4.48
C SER A 41 -12.98 -3.19 -4.54
N GLY A 42 -12.08 -3.66 -3.69
CA GLY A 42 -11.61 -5.04 -3.72
C GLY A 42 -10.48 -5.30 -4.70
N ASN A 43 -10.13 -4.33 -5.54
CA ASN A 43 -9.12 -4.51 -6.58
C ASN A 43 -7.77 -3.91 -6.23
N GLY A 44 -7.70 -3.14 -5.17
CA GLY A 44 -6.48 -2.48 -4.74
C GLY A 44 -6.01 -2.95 -3.38
N LEU A 45 -4.83 -2.49 -2.99
CA LEU A 45 -4.21 -2.84 -1.74
C LEU A 45 -3.57 -1.59 -1.13
N HIS A 46 -3.75 -1.40 0.16
CA HIS A 46 -3.09 -0.34 0.90
C HIS A 46 -2.07 -0.97 1.84
N VAL A 47 -0.80 -0.61 1.67
CA VAL A 47 0.28 -1.09 2.52
C VAL A 47 0.80 0.08 3.34
N PHE A 48 0.48 0.09 4.63
CA PHE A 48 0.88 1.16 5.54
C PHE A 48 2.22 0.80 6.17
N VAL A 49 3.13 1.76 6.17
CA VAL A 49 4.48 1.55 6.67
C VAL A 49 4.87 2.65 7.66
N GLU A 50 5.85 2.37 8.50
CA GLU A 50 6.49 3.37 9.35
C GLU A 50 7.67 3.96 8.59
N ALA A 51 7.55 5.24 8.23
CA ALA A 51 8.60 5.93 7.49
C ALA A 51 8.64 7.39 7.92
N LYS A 52 9.79 8.01 7.78
CA LYS A 52 9.90 9.45 7.96
C LYS A 52 9.14 10.15 6.85
N LYS A 53 8.61 11.34 7.15
CA LYS A 53 7.99 12.17 6.14
C LYS A 53 8.97 12.40 4.99
N GLN A 54 8.53 12.11 3.80
CA GLN A 54 9.35 12.24 2.61
C GLN A 54 8.47 12.48 1.40
N ARG A 55 9.10 12.75 0.28
CA ARG A 55 8.39 13.00 -0.95
C ARG A 55 7.69 11.71 -1.41
N GLY A 56 6.43 11.85 -1.76
CA GLY A 56 5.69 10.75 -2.38
C GLY A 56 6.08 10.55 -3.84
N PHE A 57 5.61 9.48 -4.43
CA PHE A 57 5.79 9.23 -5.85
C PHE A 57 4.56 8.53 -6.39
N ARG A 58 4.41 8.59 -7.71
CA ARG A 58 3.38 7.85 -8.42
C ARG A 58 4.03 7.15 -9.59
N ARG A 59 3.77 5.85 -9.69
CA ARG A 59 4.17 5.03 -10.82
C ARG A 59 2.97 4.25 -11.30
N GLU A 60 3.10 3.60 -12.45
CA GLU A 60 2.02 2.78 -12.96
C GLU A 60 1.58 1.75 -11.92
N GLY A 61 0.32 1.85 -11.50
CA GLY A 61 -0.29 0.92 -10.58
C GLY A 61 0.06 1.09 -9.11
N VAL A 62 0.94 2.04 -8.74
CA VAL A 62 1.27 2.27 -7.34
C VAL A 62 1.53 3.74 -7.06
N GLU A 63 1.01 4.20 -5.94
CA GLU A 63 1.24 5.55 -5.44
C GLU A 63 1.76 5.46 -4.00
N PHE A 64 2.84 6.17 -3.71
CA PHE A 64 3.36 6.28 -2.36
C PHE A 64 3.17 7.70 -1.87
N TYR A 65 2.63 7.85 -0.68
CA TYR A 65 2.48 9.15 -0.07
C TYR A 65 2.64 9.05 1.44
N THR A 66 3.08 10.16 2.03
CA THR A 66 3.20 10.27 3.47
C THR A 66 2.03 11.09 3.99
N TRP A 67 2.03 11.45 5.24
CA TRP A 67 0.94 12.12 5.92
C TRP A 67 0.28 13.26 5.10
N GLY A 68 -0.87 13.71 5.57
CA GLY A 68 -1.60 14.80 4.93
C GLY A 68 -2.62 14.35 3.91
N ARG A 69 -2.65 13.06 3.62
CA ARG A 69 -3.60 12.49 2.68
C ARG A 69 -4.66 11.69 3.42
N PHE A 70 -5.90 11.92 3.07
CA PHE A 70 -7.00 11.14 3.63
C PHE A 70 -7.19 9.88 2.80
N ILE A 71 -7.26 8.74 3.48
CA ILE A 71 -7.49 7.45 2.84
C ILE A 71 -8.77 6.86 3.39
N LYS A 72 -9.65 6.46 2.49
CA LYS A 72 -10.83 5.72 2.89
C LYS A 72 -10.44 4.27 3.12
N THR A 73 -10.50 3.83 4.36
CA THR A 73 -10.13 2.48 4.74
C THR A 73 -11.36 1.66 5.12
N PRO A 74 -11.53 0.46 4.54
CA PRO A 74 -12.60 -0.45 4.93
C PRO A 74 -12.27 -1.24 6.20
N LEU A 75 -11.03 -1.17 6.69
CA LEU A 75 -10.56 -1.94 7.84
C LEU A 75 -10.68 -3.46 7.63
N ILE A 76 -10.44 -3.90 6.41
CA ILE A 76 -10.43 -5.32 6.06
C ILE A 76 -8.98 -5.75 5.88
N PRO A 77 -8.35 -6.36 6.90
CA PRO A 77 -6.94 -6.74 6.81
C PRO A 77 -6.69 -7.73 5.68
N PHE A 78 -5.53 -7.63 5.08
CA PHE A 78 -5.07 -8.58 4.08
C PHE A 78 -3.78 -9.24 4.57
N ILE A 79 -3.73 -10.54 4.52
CA ILE A 79 -2.54 -11.31 4.94
C ILE A 79 -1.71 -11.59 3.69
N LEU A 80 -0.50 -11.08 3.71
CA LEU A 80 0.46 -11.25 2.62
C LEU A 80 1.01 -12.68 2.58
#